data_744c4d4203040e331f75c4ae2766ae97
#
_entry.id   744c4d4203040e331f75c4ae2766ae97
#
_cell.length_a   1.000
_cell.length_b   1.000
_cell.length_c   1.000
_cell.angle_alpha   90.00
_cell.angle_beta   90.00
_cell.angle_gamma   90.00
#
_symmetry.space_group_name_H-M   'P 1'
#
loop_
_entity.id
_entity.type
_entity.pdbx_description
1 polymer ?
#
loop_
_entity_poly.entity_id
_entity_poly.type
_entity_poly.pdbx_seq_one_letter_code
_entity_poly.pdbx_strand_id
1 'polypeptide(L)'
;MHHIQHPHPTHSGVDMTEGNITGHLIRFALPLLAGNIFQQLYNMVDTWVVGNFVSNEAFSAVGTVGPIVNMLIGCFLGFSSGVGVVISQYYGARRTERVHDAVHTALVLTVILCAVFTALGVGFTPLMLRLMNTPAEVFPESSAYLTIYFGGISGLLIYNMGSGILRAVGDSRRPFYFLVVSAVLNTALDLLFVLRFGMGVEGVAWATVIAQAVSALLVIVVLLRTQQAVRLIPRDLRIHLPVLRQIIRVGVPSALQMAITAFSNVFVQSYINSFGADCMGGWTAYTKIDQLMLLPMQSLALSATTFVGQNLGRGNEPRARQGVRRALAIAMAATVLVMIPVLAFAPQMTAFFNRKPEVVAYGALLLRCISPFYVLCCFNQVYAAALRGAGNSKATMIIMLCSFVLFRQVYLFIMSHYISHELIPLVMGYPAGWLVCSAATLIYYRRTSFLSTRLVAEDGSKEDIQ
;
A
#
# COMPACT_ATOMS: atom_id res chain seq x y z
N MET A 1 -36.57 25.63 -31.06
CA MET A 1 -36.04 24.70 -30.04
C MET A 1 -34.55 24.49 -30.31
N HIS A 2 -33.69 25.30 -29.69
CA HIS A 2 -32.25 25.13 -29.78
C HIS A 2 -31.82 24.15 -28.72
N HIS A 3 -31.35 22.97 -29.14
CA HIS A 3 -30.57 22.05 -28.28
C HIS A 3 -29.27 22.74 -27.88
N ILE A 4 -29.19 23.24 -26.67
CA ILE A 4 -27.94 23.64 -26.04
C ILE A 4 -27.17 22.33 -25.79
N GLN A 5 -26.20 22.04 -26.67
CA GLN A 5 -25.17 21.04 -26.40
C GLN A 5 -24.33 21.58 -25.24
N HIS A 6 -24.51 21.01 -24.03
CA HIS A 6 -23.58 21.24 -22.94
C HIS A 6 -22.21 20.70 -23.38
N PRO A 7 -21.13 21.49 -23.29
CA PRO A 7 -19.81 21.01 -23.62
C PRO A 7 -19.47 19.85 -22.67
N HIS A 8 -19.06 18.72 -23.25
CA HIS A 8 -18.56 17.60 -22.48
C HIS A 8 -17.42 18.09 -21.59
N PRO A 9 -17.47 17.89 -20.25
CA PRO A 9 -16.37 18.28 -19.38
C PRO A 9 -15.12 17.51 -19.83
N THR A 10 -14.01 18.23 -19.97
CA THR A 10 -12.70 17.65 -20.27
C THR A 10 -12.33 16.68 -19.16
N HIS A 11 -12.54 15.39 -19.40
CA HIS A 11 -12.25 14.31 -18.46
C HIS A 11 -10.74 14.17 -18.33
N SER A 12 -10.13 14.66 -17.27
CA SER A 12 -8.74 14.33 -16.91
C SER A 12 -8.62 12.95 -16.27
N GLY A 13 -9.71 12.35 -15.78
CA GLY A 13 -9.79 10.96 -15.33
C GLY A 13 -10.12 10.01 -16.47
N VAL A 14 -9.68 8.75 -16.38
CA VAL A 14 -9.97 7.72 -17.37
C VAL A 14 -11.24 6.97 -16.95
N ASP A 15 -12.32 7.10 -17.73
CA ASP A 15 -13.51 6.26 -17.57
C ASP A 15 -13.15 4.83 -18.03
N MET A 16 -13.04 3.90 -17.06
CA MET A 16 -12.68 2.52 -17.33
C MET A 16 -13.87 1.64 -17.67
N THR A 17 -15.09 2.20 -17.71
CA THR A 17 -16.32 1.45 -17.99
C THR A 17 -16.50 1.14 -19.46
N GLU A 18 -15.77 1.83 -20.37
CA GLU A 18 -15.83 1.68 -21.82
C GLU A 18 -14.42 1.51 -22.41
N GLY A 19 -14.29 1.13 -23.65
CA GLY A 19 -13.02 1.03 -24.38
C GLY A 19 -12.16 -0.20 -24.06
N ASN A 20 -10.85 -0.11 -24.36
CA ASN A 20 -9.93 -1.25 -24.27
C ASN A 20 -9.48 -1.52 -22.82
N ILE A 21 -9.86 -2.68 -22.29
CA ILE A 21 -9.58 -3.11 -20.91
C ILE A 21 -8.07 -3.14 -20.61
N THR A 22 -7.29 -3.81 -21.48
CA THR A 22 -5.84 -3.94 -21.30
C THR A 22 -5.14 -2.57 -21.31
N GLY A 23 -5.55 -1.70 -22.24
CA GLY A 23 -5.02 -0.34 -22.33
C GLY A 23 -5.30 0.49 -21.08
N HIS A 24 -6.52 0.38 -20.50
CA HIS A 24 -6.87 1.05 -19.25
C HIS A 24 -6.04 0.55 -18.07
N LEU A 25 -5.92 -0.78 -17.91
CA LEU A 25 -5.16 -1.38 -16.82
C LEU A 25 -3.68 -0.97 -16.85
N ILE A 26 -3.04 -1.06 -18.03
CA ILE A 26 -1.61 -0.71 -18.16
C ILE A 26 -1.41 0.80 -17.98
N ARG A 27 -2.22 1.63 -18.65
CA ARG A 27 -2.07 3.10 -18.60
C ARG A 27 -2.29 3.64 -17.18
N PHE A 28 -3.11 2.96 -16.38
CA PHE A 28 -3.32 3.30 -14.99
C PHE A 28 -2.22 2.74 -14.07
N ALA A 29 -1.76 1.51 -14.30
CA ALA A 29 -0.77 0.85 -13.46
C ALA A 29 0.65 1.43 -13.64
N LEU A 30 1.03 1.88 -14.84
CA LEU A 30 2.38 2.39 -15.10
C LEU A 30 2.79 3.59 -14.24
N PRO A 31 1.96 4.66 -14.07
CA PRO A 31 2.30 5.74 -13.17
C PRO A 31 2.41 5.29 -11.71
N LEU A 32 1.56 4.33 -11.28
CA LEU A 32 1.63 3.78 -9.93
C LEU A 32 2.93 3.00 -9.71
N LEU A 33 3.31 2.17 -10.67
CA LEU A 33 4.57 1.43 -10.63
C LEU A 33 5.76 2.38 -10.57
N ALA A 34 5.80 3.37 -11.45
CA ALA A 34 6.85 4.38 -11.44
C ALA A 34 6.90 5.13 -10.10
N GLY A 35 5.75 5.54 -9.54
CA GLY A 35 5.67 6.20 -8.24
C GLY A 35 6.21 5.32 -7.11
N ASN A 36 5.84 4.05 -7.08
CA ASN A 36 6.34 3.10 -6.09
C ASN A 36 7.86 2.87 -6.21
N ILE A 37 8.40 2.82 -7.44
CA ILE A 37 9.86 2.75 -7.66
C ILE A 37 10.54 4.01 -7.13
N PHE A 38 10.04 5.20 -7.44
CA PHE A 38 10.58 6.46 -6.91
C PHE A 38 10.51 6.49 -5.37
N GLN A 39 9.43 5.97 -4.78
CA GLN A 39 9.29 5.87 -3.33
C GLN A 39 10.37 4.95 -2.72
N GLN A 40 10.66 3.83 -3.34
CA GLN A 40 11.73 2.94 -2.87
C GLN A 40 13.12 3.59 -3.01
N LEU A 41 13.34 4.31 -4.12
CA LEU A 41 14.61 5.01 -4.33
C LEU A 41 14.85 6.08 -3.27
N TYR A 42 13.86 6.92 -2.96
CA TYR A 42 14.07 7.94 -1.94
C TYR A 42 14.24 7.33 -0.54
N ASN A 43 13.52 6.26 -0.17
CA ASN A 43 13.74 5.56 1.09
C ASN A 43 15.17 4.98 1.19
N MET A 44 15.74 4.55 0.06
CA MET A 44 17.14 4.13 0.02
C MET A 44 18.10 5.30 0.22
N VAL A 45 17.81 6.48 -0.36
CA VAL A 45 18.61 7.69 -0.19
C VAL A 45 18.56 8.18 1.26
N ASP A 46 17.37 8.23 1.88
CA ASP A 46 17.23 8.61 3.30
C ASP A 46 18.12 7.71 4.19
N THR A 47 18.03 6.41 3.99
CA THR A 47 18.83 5.42 4.74
C THR A 47 20.33 5.62 4.48
N TRP A 48 20.71 5.92 3.24
CA TRP A 48 22.10 6.19 2.86
C TRP A 48 22.63 7.48 3.49
N VAL A 49 21.85 8.55 3.49
CA VAL A 49 22.21 9.83 4.12
C VAL A 49 22.44 9.64 5.62
N VAL A 50 21.51 8.97 6.31
CA VAL A 50 21.66 8.71 7.76
C VAL A 50 22.88 7.86 8.04
N GLY A 51 23.09 6.79 7.28
CA GLY A 51 24.18 5.85 7.50
C GLY A 51 25.58 6.39 7.20
N ASN A 52 25.71 7.39 6.32
CA ASN A 52 27.01 7.93 5.91
C ASN A 52 27.35 9.30 6.54
N PHE A 53 26.35 10.08 6.94
CA PHE A 53 26.54 11.47 7.35
C PHE A 53 26.03 11.80 8.76
N VAL A 54 25.35 10.84 9.43
CA VAL A 54 24.91 11.00 10.82
C VAL A 54 25.71 10.03 11.70
N SER A 55 25.14 9.50 12.76
CA SER A 55 25.77 8.54 13.64
C SER A 55 25.24 7.12 13.43
N ASN A 56 25.97 6.11 13.96
CA ASN A 56 25.47 4.72 13.97
C ASN A 56 24.20 4.58 14.82
N GLU A 57 24.09 5.38 15.88
CA GLU A 57 22.92 5.45 16.75
C GLU A 57 21.70 5.96 15.95
N ALA A 58 21.87 7.02 15.15
CA ALA A 58 20.85 7.55 14.26
C ALA A 58 20.41 6.53 13.20
N PHE A 59 21.37 5.84 12.60
CA PHE A 59 21.07 4.76 11.64
C PHE A 59 20.24 3.64 12.29
N SER A 60 20.65 3.24 13.51
CA SER A 60 19.94 2.24 14.29
C SER A 60 18.55 2.73 14.73
N ALA A 61 18.41 4.02 15.04
CA ALA A 61 17.12 4.64 15.39
C ALA A 61 16.13 4.56 14.24
N VAL A 62 16.53 4.97 13.03
CA VAL A 62 15.66 4.86 11.82
C VAL A 62 15.27 3.41 11.53
N GLY A 63 16.21 2.48 11.70
CA GLY A 63 15.93 1.05 11.57
C GLY A 63 14.90 0.54 12.59
N THR A 64 15.04 0.94 13.83
CA THR A 64 14.15 0.54 14.95
C THR A 64 12.72 1.04 14.75
N VAL A 65 12.53 2.26 14.27
CA VAL A 65 11.19 2.84 14.07
C VAL A 65 10.52 2.37 12.78
N GLY A 66 11.27 1.82 11.83
CA GLY A 66 10.78 1.38 10.52
C GLY A 66 9.52 0.52 10.56
N PRO A 67 9.45 -0.54 11.37
CA PRO A 67 8.26 -1.39 11.49
C PRO A 67 7.00 -0.63 11.93
N ILE A 68 7.12 0.33 12.86
CA ILE A 68 5.98 1.17 13.31
C ILE A 68 5.50 2.03 12.14
N VAL A 69 6.42 2.72 11.47
CA VAL A 69 6.10 3.58 10.32
C VAL A 69 5.44 2.77 9.20
N ASN A 70 5.97 1.60 8.86
CA ASN A 70 5.41 0.73 7.82
C ASN A 70 4.01 0.20 8.19
N MET A 71 3.77 -0.14 9.44
CA MET A 71 2.45 -0.56 9.93
C MET A 71 1.42 0.57 9.77
N LEU A 72 1.80 1.79 10.11
CA LEU A 72 0.96 2.98 9.96
C LEU A 72 0.66 3.28 8.50
N ILE A 73 1.68 3.31 7.63
CA ILE A 73 1.51 3.50 6.20
C ILE A 73 0.56 2.44 5.64
N GLY A 74 0.74 1.17 6.00
CA GLY A 74 -0.14 0.08 5.60
C GLY A 74 -1.59 0.30 6.04
N CYS A 75 -1.81 0.71 7.28
CA CYS A 75 -3.14 1.03 7.80
C CYS A 75 -3.82 2.13 6.98
N PHE A 76 -3.10 3.23 6.68
CA PHE A 76 -3.65 4.35 5.91
C PHE A 76 -3.89 4.01 4.45
N LEU A 77 -3.00 3.24 3.83
CA LEU A 77 -3.20 2.75 2.47
C LEU A 77 -4.44 1.85 2.38
N GLY A 78 -4.64 0.98 3.37
CA GLY A 78 -5.83 0.14 3.47
C GLY A 78 -7.11 0.98 3.59
N PHE A 79 -7.09 2.00 4.44
CA PHE A 79 -8.21 2.91 4.63
C PHE A 79 -8.51 3.74 3.37
N SER A 80 -7.48 4.33 2.77
CA SER A 80 -7.57 5.07 1.50
C SER A 80 -8.09 4.19 0.35
N SER A 81 -7.68 2.91 0.31
CA SER A 81 -8.21 1.94 -0.65
C SER A 81 -9.71 1.74 -0.47
N GLY A 82 -10.20 1.69 0.78
CA GLY A 82 -11.63 1.60 1.08
C GLY A 82 -12.44 2.79 0.55
N VAL A 83 -11.94 4.00 0.80
CA VAL A 83 -12.53 5.24 0.25
C VAL A 83 -12.52 5.19 -1.29
N GLY A 84 -11.39 4.78 -1.88
CA GLY A 84 -11.24 4.63 -3.32
C GLY A 84 -12.27 3.67 -3.93
N VAL A 85 -12.59 2.57 -3.26
CA VAL A 85 -13.61 1.61 -3.71
C VAL A 85 -15.00 2.23 -3.70
N VAL A 86 -15.40 2.91 -2.62
CA VAL A 86 -16.71 3.57 -2.51
C VAL A 86 -16.86 4.62 -3.61
N ILE A 87 -15.87 5.50 -3.77
CA ILE A 87 -15.90 6.55 -4.79
C ILE A 87 -15.90 5.94 -6.21
N SER A 88 -15.09 4.91 -6.48
CA SER A 88 -15.02 4.30 -7.82
C SER A 88 -16.34 3.65 -8.22
N GLN A 89 -17.08 3.04 -7.29
CA GLN A 89 -18.40 2.48 -7.56
C GLN A 89 -19.44 3.58 -7.81
N TYR A 90 -19.47 4.64 -7.02
CA TYR A 90 -20.36 5.77 -7.27
C TYR A 90 -20.03 6.51 -8.57
N TYR A 91 -18.73 6.65 -8.88
CA TYR A 91 -18.27 7.26 -10.13
C TYR A 91 -18.69 6.42 -11.34
N GLY A 92 -18.50 5.10 -11.30
CA GLY A 92 -18.96 4.18 -12.34
C GLY A 92 -20.47 4.17 -12.52
N ALA A 93 -21.24 4.34 -11.43
CA ALA A 93 -22.70 4.48 -11.46
C ALA A 93 -23.17 5.85 -11.97
N ARG A 94 -22.25 6.78 -12.27
CA ARG A 94 -22.54 8.18 -12.66
C ARG A 94 -23.37 8.97 -11.63
N ARG A 95 -23.30 8.57 -10.33
CA ARG A 95 -23.98 9.25 -9.22
C ARG A 95 -23.09 10.37 -8.66
N THR A 96 -23.01 11.49 -9.38
CA THR A 96 -22.12 12.62 -9.07
C THR A 96 -22.31 13.17 -7.67
N GLU A 97 -23.54 13.28 -7.19
CA GLU A 97 -23.88 13.76 -5.83
C GLU A 97 -23.29 12.83 -4.76
N ARG A 98 -23.40 11.50 -4.95
CA ARG A 98 -22.83 10.52 -4.01
C ARG A 98 -21.29 10.49 -4.05
N VAL A 99 -20.69 10.76 -5.19
CA VAL A 99 -19.22 10.96 -5.29
C VAL A 99 -18.82 12.17 -4.47
N HIS A 100 -19.56 13.29 -4.60
CA HIS A 100 -19.34 14.50 -3.83
C HIS A 100 -19.47 14.24 -2.32
N ASP A 101 -20.54 13.59 -1.88
CA ASP A 101 -20.75 13.21 -0.48
C ASP A 101 -19.60 12.33 0.05
N ALA A 102 -19.11 11.37 -0.76
CA ALA A 102 -18.04 10.47 -0.39
C ALA A 102 -16.69 11.19 -0.25
N VAL A 103 -16.37 12.12 -1.13
CA VAL A 103 -15.16 12.94 -1.06
C VAL A 103 -15.15 13.79 0.20
N HIS A 104 -16.26 14.49 0.49
CA HIS A 104 -16.36 15.39 1.65
C HIS A 104 -16.34 14.60 2.96
N THR A 105 -17.08 13.48 3.05
CA THR A 105 -17.02 12.56 4.20
C THR A 105 -15.60 12.01 4.42
N ALA A 106 -14.91 11.60 3.35
CA ALA A 106 -13.55 11.06 3.45
C ALA A 106 -12.56 12.11 3.94
N LEU A 107 -12.66 13.35 3.49
CA LEU A 107 -11.77 14.43 3.92
C LEU A 107 -12.01 14.85 5.38
N VAL A 108 -13.27 14.95 5.82
CA VAL A 108 -13.58 15.22 7.24
C VAL A 108 -13.04 14.09 8.11
N LEU A 109 -13.27 12.83 7.70
CA LEU A 109 -12.74 11.67 8.41
C LEU A 109 -11.21 11.71 8.46
N THR A 110 -10.54 12.13 7.38
CA THR A 110 -9.08 12.28 7.35
C THR A 110 -8.61 13.29 8.39
N VAL A 111 -9.27 14.43 8.53
CA VAL A 111 -8.93 15.44 9.56
C VAL A 111 -9.08 14.86 10.96
N ILE A 112 -10.15 14.11 11.22
CA ILE A 112 -10.35 13.42 12.51
C ILE A 112 -9.23 12.42 12.77
N LEU A 113 -8.89 11.59 11.77
CA LEU A 113 -7.80 10.61 11.88
C LEU A 113 -6.44 11.31 12.09
N CYS A 114 -6.18 12.45 11.43
CA CYS A 114 -4.98 13.24 11.66
C CYS A 114 -4.87 13.65 13.14
N ALA A 115 -5.91 14.21 13.71
CA ALA A 115 -5.93 14.62 15.11
C ALA A 115 -5.70 13.43 16.06
N VAL A 116 -6.42 12.32 15.84
CA VAL A 116 -6.33 11.10 16.65
C VAL A 116 -4.92 10.48 16.57
N PHE A 117 -4.40 10.27 15.36
CA PHE A 117 -3.08 9.62 15.20
C PHE A 117 -1.92 10.52 15.63
N THR A 118 -2.02 11.84 15.47
CA THR A 118 -1.04 12.77 16.04
C THR A 118 -1.04 12.71 17.56
N ALA A 119 -2.22 12.84 18.20
CA ALA A 119 -2.31 12.83 19.66
C ALA A 119 -1.86 11.49 20.26
N LEU A 120 -2.35 10.37 19.71
CA LEU A 120 -1.95 9.04 20.17
C LEU A 120 -0.48 8.73 19.83
N GLY A 121 -0.02 9.05 18.63
CA GLY A 121 1.34 8.78 18.18
C GLY A 121 2.38 9.52 19.05
N VAL A 122 2.22 10.81 19.21
CA VAL A 122 3.12 11.62 20.05
C VAL A 122 3.04 11.17 21.52
N GLY A 123 1.83 10.96 22.06
CA GLY A 123 1.62 10.57 23.46
C GLY A 123 2.16 9.18 23.79
N PHE A 124 2.02 8.22 22.87
CA PHE A 124 2.42 6.82 23.10
C PHE A 124 3.83 6.49 22.54
N THR A 125 4.53 7.41 21.90
CA THR A 125 5.90 7.17 21.38
C THR A 125 6.83 6.53 22.42
N PRO A 126 6.97 7.03 23.66
CA PRO A 126 7.87 6.44 24.64
C PRO A 126 7.45 5.01 25.04
N LEU A 127 6.14 4.75 25.13
CA LEU A 127 5.61 3.43 25.44
C LEU A 127 5.88 2.42 24.30
N MET A 128 5.68 2.83 23.05
CA MET A 128 5.96 1.99 21.88
C MET A 128 7.42 1.57 21.84
N LEU A 129 8.35 2.50 22.05
CA LEU A 129 9.79 2.24 22.06
C LEU A 129 10.20 1.31 23.21
N ARG A 130 9.61 1.48 24.41
CA ARG A 130 9.84 0.58 25.55
C ARG A 130 9.33 -0.84 25.26
N LEU A 131 8.15 -0.97 24.70
CA LEU A 131 7.58 -2.28 24.32
C LEU A 131 8.43 -3.00 23.24
N MET A 132 9.15 -2.25 22.42
CA MET A 132 10.09 -2.80 21.44
C MET A 132 11.47 -3.12 22.03
N ASN A 133 11.68 -2.90 23.34
CA ASN A 133 12.97 -3.07 24.00
C ASN A 133 14.10 -2.28 23.31
N THR A 134 13.81 -1.03 22.91
CA THR A 134 14.78 -0.15 22.25
C THR A 134 15.96 0.12 23.21
N PRO A 135 17.23 -0.10 22.79
CA PRO A 135 18.39 0.16 23.62
C PRO A 135 18.45 1.61 24.10
N ALA A 136 18.93 1.82 25.34
CA ALA A 136 18.97 3.15 25.96
C ALA A 136 19.78 4.18 25.16
N GLU A 137 20.81 3.73 24.44
CA GLU A 137 21.67 4.56 23.59
C GLU A 137 20.93 5.10 22.36
N VAL A 138 20.00 4.32 21.79
CA VAL A 138 19.24 4.63 20.57
C VAL A 138 17.88 5.27 20.88
N PHE A 139 17.42 5.16 22.13
CA PHE A 139 16.09 5.61 22.57
C PHE A 139 15.83 7.10 22.35
N PRO A 140 16.75 8.04 22.69
CA PRO A 140 16.51 9.47 22.49
C PRO A 140 16.27 9.83 21.02
N GLU A 141 17.11 9.31 20.11
CA GLU A 141 17.01 9.59 18.68
C GLU A 141 15.77 8.94 18.06
N SER A 142 15.45 7.70 18.45
CA SER A 142 14.21 7.04 18.02
C SER A 142 12.96 7.80 18.49
N SER A 143 12.98 8.31 19.73
CA SER A 143 11.88 9.09 20.30
C SER A 143 11.72 10.44 19.60
N ALA A 144 12.83 11.15 19.34
CA ALA A 144 12.81 12.40 18.58
C ALA A 144 12.26 12.21 17.17
N TYR A 145 12.77 11.20 16.44
CA TYR A 145 12.30 10.86 15.10
C TYR A 145 10.80 10.57 15.07
N LEU A 146 10.32 9.64 15.92
CA LEU A 146 8.90 9.27 15.94
C LEU A 146 7.99 10.41 16.37
N THR A 147 8.41 11.23 17.35
CA THR A 147 7.63 12.38 17.80
C THR A 147 7.43 13.40 16.68
N ILE A 148 8.50 13.71 15.92
CA ILE A 148 8.41 14.60 14.74
C ILE A 148 7.54 13.96 13.67
N TYR A 149 7.75 12.67 13.37
CA TYR A 149 7.01 11.95 12.35
C TYR A 149 5.50 11.93 12.66
N PHE A 150 5.10 11.59 13.90
CA PHE A 150 3.71 11.63 14.35
C PHE A 150 3.13 13.04 14.39
N GLY A 151 3.94 14.03 14.78
CA GLY A 151 3.54 15.44 14.73
C GLY A 151 3.18 15.90 13.32
N GLY A 152 3.88 15.39 12.31
CA GLY A 152 3.66 15.70 10.88
C GLY A 152 2.85 14.68 10.09
N ILE A 153 2.27 13.65 10.73
CA ILE A 153 1.59 12.53 10.05
C ILE A 153 0.39 12.95 9.19
N SER A 154 -0.16 14.14 9.45
CA SER A 154 -1.26 14.71 8.67
C SER A 154 -0.91 14.85 7.18
N GLY A 155 0.33 15.19 6.84
CA GLY A 155 0.79 15.25 5.45
C GLY A 155 0.62 13.90 4.76
N LEU A 156 1.07 12.83 5.39
CA LEU A 156 0.95 11.46 4.88
C LEU A 156 -0.51 11.04 4.71
N LEU A 157 -1.36 11.28 5.72
CA LEU A 157 -2.78 10.90 5.66
C LEU A 157 -3.52 11.63 4.55
N ILE A 158 -3.37 12.95 4.47
CA ILE A 158 -4.04 13.79 3.46
C ILE A 158 -3.58 13.39 2.06
N TYR A 159 -2.27 13.18 1.85
CA TYR A 159 -1.74 12.71 0.57
C TYR A 159 -2.32 11.36 0.17
N ASN A 160 -2.31 10.35 1.06
CA ASN A 160 -2.83 9.01 0.76
C ASN A 160 -4.33 9.04 0.46
N MET A 161 -5.10 9.79 1.25
CA MET A 161 -6.54 9.92 1.05
C MET A 161 -6.88 10.62 -0.27
N GLY A 162 -6.28 11.77 -0.52
CA GLY A 162 -6.51 12.52 -1.74
C GLY A 162 -6.03 11.78 -2.99
N SER A 163 -4.90 11.08 -2.90
CA SER A 163 -4.43 10.18 -3.96
C SER A 163 -5.42 9.02 -4.20
N GLY A 164 -6.01 8.46 -3.15
CA GLY A 164 -7.08 7.45 -3.24
C GLY A 164 -8.31 7.98 -3.97
N ILE A 165 -8.73 9.20 -3.67
CA ILE A 165 -9.85 9.90 -4.33
C ILE A 165 -9.55 10.10 -5.82
N LEU A 166 -8.37 10.60 -6.19
CA LEU A 166 -7.98 10.80 -7.59
C LEU A 166 -7.89 9.47 -8.35
N ARG A 167 -7.31 8.45 -7.74
CA ARG A 167 -7.25 7.10 -8.33
C ARG A 167 -8.63 6.50 -8.57
N ALA A 168 -9.59 6.74 -7.69
CA ALA A 168 -10.95 6.21 -7.83
C ALA A 168 -11.67 6.69 -9.11
N VAL A 169 -11.35 7.89 -9.58
CA VAL A 169 -11.86 8.44 -10.85
C VAL A 169 -10.92 8.20 -12.05
N GLY A 170 -9.94 7.32 -11.89
CA GLY A 170 -9.05 6.92 -12.99
C GLY A 170 -7.82 7.80 -13.19
N ASP A 171 -7.52 8.74 -12.27
CA ASP A 171 -6.33 9.59 -12.34
C ASP A 171 -5.20 9.02 -11.46
N SER A 172 -4.31 8.27 -12.07
CA SER A 172 -3.08 7.78 -11.43
C SER A 172 -1.86 8.66 -11.68
N ARG A 173 -1.93 9.60 -12.65
CA ARG A 173 -0.79 10.42 -13.07
C ARG A 173 -0.48 11.53 -12.07
N ARG A 174 -1.52 12.25 -11.60
CA ARG A 174 -1.32 13.35 -10.66
C ARG A 174 -0.71 12.86 -9.34
N PRO A 175 -1.20 11.80 -8.66
CA PRO A 175 -0.54 11.22 -7.51
C PRO A 175 0.92 10.86 -7.74
N PHE A 176 1.27 10.32 -8.91
CA PHE A 176 2.65 10.04 -9.29
C PHE A 176 3.51 11.31 -9.31
N TYR A 177 3.07 12.39 -9.98
CA TYR A 177 3.83 13.64 -10.03
C TYR A 177 4.03 14.25 -8.64
N PHE A 178 3.02 14.18 -7.76
CA PHE A 178 3.15 14.68 -6.38
C PHE A 178 4.18 13.88 -5.60
N LEU A 179 4.23 12.56 -5.81
CA LEU A 179 5.22 11.71 -5.18
C LEU A 179 6.63 12.00 -5.68
N VAL A 180 6.81 12.24 -6.98
CA VAL A 180 8.12 12.63 -7.55
C VAL A 180 8.60 13.95 -6.96
N VAL A 181 7.73 14.97 -6.91
CA VAL A 181 8.06 16.27 -6.29
C VAL A 181 8.44 16.09 -4.83
N SER A 182 7.68 15.29 -4.08
CA SER A 182 7.96 14.99 -2.68
C SER A 182 9.30 14.28 -2.50
N ALA A 183 9.60 13.28 -3.33
CA ALA A 183 10.84 12.52 -3.25
C ALA A 183 12.08 13.39 -3.53
N VAL A 184 12.02 14.23 -4.55
CA VAL A 184 13.10 15.18 -4.86
C VAL A 184 13.29 16.19 -3.75
N LEU A 185 12.19 16.74 -3.23
CA LEU A 185 12.24 17.71 -2.12
C LEU A 185 12.77 17.07 -0.84
N ASN A 186 12.31 15.87 -0.51
CA ASN A 186 12.79 15.14 0.67
C ASN A 186 14.30 14.93 0.59
N THR A 187 14.82 14.36 -0.51
CA THR A 187 16.25 14.16 -0.72
C THR A 187 17.05 15.47 -0.60
N ALA A 188 16.55 16.55 -1.20
CA ALA A 188 17.23 17.87 -1.11
C ALA A 188 17.25 18.40 0.34
N LEU A 189 16.14 18.26 1.07
CA LEU A 189 16.04 18.68 2.47
C LEU A 189 16.88 17.79 3.40
N ASP A 190 16.95 16.48 3.18
CA ASP A 190 17.82 15.58 3.94
C ASP A 190 19.28 16.04 3.85
N LEU A 191 19.76 16.25 2.63
CA LEU A 191 21.13 16.74 2.42
C LEU A 191 21.35 18.11 3.06
N LEU A 192 20.39 19.02 2.94
CA LEU A 192 20.47 20.36 3.53
C LEU A 192 20.50 20.31 5.06
N PHE A 193 19.57 19.60 5.67
CA PHE A 193 19.42 19.55 7.13
C PHE A 193 20.55 18.77 7.79
N VAL A 194 20.98 17.65 7.19
CA VAL A 194 22.05 16.83 7.72
C VAL A 194 23.41 17.45 7.46
N LEU A 195 23.74 17.82 6.20
CA LEU A 195 25.09 18.28 5.85
C LEU A 195 25.34 19.74 6.20
N ARG A 196 24.34 20.61 6.02
CA ARG A 196 24.55 22.07 6.23
C ARG A 196 24.18 22.53 7.62
N PHE A 197 23.11 21.98 8.21
CA PHE A 197 22.60 22.38 9.52
C PHE A 197 22.99 21.41 10.65
N GLY A 198 23.52 20.22 10.34
CA GLY A 198 23.98 19.27 11.35
C GLY A 198 22.85 18.72 12.24
N MET A 199 21.61 18.69 11.74
CA MET A 199 20.44 18.35 12.55
C MET A 199 20.30 16.85 12.89
N GLY A 200 21.19 15.99 12.38
CA GLY A 200 21.15 14.56 12.67
C GLY A 200 19.85 13.88 12.22
N VAL A 201 19.36 12.94 13.02
CA VAL A 201 18.12 12.17 12.74
C VAL A 201 16.86 13.03 12.70
N GLU A 202 16.83 14.10 13.50
CA GLU A 202 15.71 15.05 13.50
C GLU A 202 15.57 15.77 12.16
N GLY A 203 16.71 16.08 11.52
CA GLY A 203 16.72 16.69 10.19
C GLY A 203 16.04 15.83 9.15
N VAL A 204 16.31 14.52 9.15
CA VAL A 204 15.67 13.56 8.24
C VAL A 204 14.16 13.43 8.54
N ALA A 205 13.78 13.42 9.82
CA ALA A 205 12.37 13.41 10.20
C ALA A 205 11.63 14.66 9.68
N TRP A 206 12.20 15.85 9.87
CA TRP A 206 11.64 17.11 9.36
C TRP A 206 11.59 17.16 7.85
N ALA A 207 12.62 16.68 7.14
CA ALA A 207 12.64 16.61 5.68
C ALA A 207 11.48 15.75 5.16
N THR A 208 11.25 14.59 5.77
CA THR A 208 10.15 13.69 5.43
C THR A 208 8.79 14.36 5.68
N VAL A 209 8.58 14.97 6.83
CA VAL A 209 7.33 15.66 7.18
C VAL A 209 7.03 16.82 6.23
N ILE A 210 8.03 17.65 5.91
CA ILE A 210 7.88 18.78 4.99
C ILE A 210 7.54 18.27 3.58
N ALA A 211 8.25 17.27 3.09
CA ALA A 211 8.00 16.68 1.77
C ALA A 211 6.58 16.09 1.65
N GLN A 212 6.12 15.40 2.71
CA GLN A 212 4.76 14.87 2.78
C GLN A 212 3.71 16.00 2.86
N ALA A 213 3.98 17.08 3.60
CA ALA A 213 3.10 18.24 3.66
C ALA A 213 2.96 18.92 2.30
N VAL A 214 4.04 19.03 1.51
CA VAL A 214 3.99 19.55 0.14
C VAL A 214 3.14 18.64 -0.76
N SER A 215 3.30 17.32 -0.68
CA SER A 215 2.44 16.38 -1.43
C SER A 215 0.96 16.53 -1.07
N ALA A 216 0.67 16.68 0.23
CA ALA A 216 -0.69 16.91 0.72
C ALA A 216 -1.27 18.22 0.18
N LEU A 217 -0.48 19.29 0.19
CA LEU A 217 -0.88 20.57 -0.37
C LEU A 217 -1.20 20.48 -1.87
N LEU A 218 -0.34 19.81 -2.64
CA LEU A 218 -0.55 19.61 -4.08
C LEU A 218 -1.85 18.84 -4.36
N VAL A 219 -2.12 17.79 -3.60
CA VAL A 219 -3.38 17.02 -3.71
C VAL A 219 -4.58 17.89 -3.39
N ILE A 220 -4.56 18.65 -2.30
CA ILE A 220 -5.67 19.54 -1.91
C ILE A 220 -5.90 20.63 -2.95
N VAL A 221 -4.84 21.26 -3.46
CA VAL A 221 -4.95 22.28 -4.52
C VAL A 221 -5.62 21.70 -5.77
N VAL A 222 -5.28 20.47 -6.15
CA VAL A 222 -5.92 19.83 -7.30
C VAL A 222 -7.39 19.52 -7.02
N LEU A 223 -7.74 19.01 -5.83
CA LEU A 223 -9.14 18.75 -5.46
C LEU A 223 -9.98 20.03 -5.40
N LEU A 224 -9.39 21.16 -4.96
CA LEU A 224 -10.09 22.47 -4.96
C LEU A 224 -10.33 23.03 -6.37
N ARG A 225 -9.35 22.80 -7.28
CA ARG A 225 -9.38 23.40 -8.63
C ARG A 225 -10.03 22.51 -9.70
N THR A 226 -10.20 21.23 -9.45
CA THR A 226 -10.80 20.33 -10.43
C THR A 226 -12.26 20.68 -10.70
N GLN A 227 -12.71 20.44 -11.94
CA GLN A 227 -14.11 20.55 -12.32
C GLN A 227 -14.84 19.21 -12.34
N GLN A 228 -14.20 18.16 -11.86
CA GLN A 228 -14.76 16.82 -11.80
C GLN A 228 -15.66 16.63 -10.58
N ALA A 229 -16.40 15.51 -10.56
CA ALA A 229 -17.25 15.11 -9.43
C ALA A 229 -16.54 15.05 -8.08
N VAL A 230 -15.19 14.90 -8.08
CA VAL A 230 -14.33 14.85 -6.88
C VAL A 230 -13.90 16.24 -6.39
N ARG A 231 -14.47 17.32 -6.91
CA ARG A 231 -14.15 18.69 -6.47
C ARG A 231 -14.42 18.85 -4.98
N LEU A 232 -13.40 19.35 -4.27
CA LEU A 232 -13.54 19.77 -2.88
C LEU A 232 -14.16 21.16 -2.80
N ILE A 233 -15.29 21.28 -2.11
CA ILE A 233 -15.95 22.53 -1.80
C ILE A 233 -15.92 22.69 -0.28
N PRO A 234 -15.08 23.59 0.29
CA PRO A 234 -14.90 23.68 1.74
C PRO A 234 -16.19 23.93 2.54
N ARG A 235 -17.19 24.58 1.93
CA ARG A 235 -18.49 24.85 2.57
C ARG A 235 -19.36 23.61 2.72
N ASP A 236 -19.11 22.57 1.93
CA ASP A 236 -19.90 21.33 1.90
C ASP A 236 -19.25 20.22 2.74
N LEU A 237 -18.18 20.55 3.48
CA LEU A 237 -17.51 19.59 4.36
C LEU A 237 -18.44 19.16 5.48
N ARG A 238 -18.97 17.95 5.35
CA ARG A 238 -19.83 17.30 6.34
C ARG A 238 -19.71 15.78 6.25
N ILE A 239 -20.13 15.12 7.31
CA ILE A 239 -20.17 13.66 7.36
C ILE A 239 -21.55 13.18 6.92
N HIS A 240 -21.60 12.39 5.84
CA HIS A 240 -22.79 11.68 5.40
C HIS A 240 -22.77 10.26 5.98
N LEU A 241 -23.58 10.01 7.01
CA LEU A 241 -23.56 8.74 7.76
C LEU A 241 -23.70 7.48 6.90
N PRO A 242 -24.58 7.43 5.87
CA PRO A 242 -24.69 6.26 5.00
C PRO A 242 -23.37 5.98 4.25
N VAL A 243 -22.74 7.04 3.74
CA VAL A 243 -21.45 6.94 3.03
C VAL A 243 -20.30 6.58 3.99
N LEU A 244 -20.29 7.19 5.18
CA LEU A 244 -19.31 6.86 6.22
C LEU A 244 -19.37 5.37 6.58
N ARG A 245 -20.59 4.81 6.75
CA ARG A 245 -20.77 3.38 7.03
C ARG A 245 -20.17 2.50 5.94
N GLN A 246 -20.32 2.88 4.66
CA GLN A 246 -19.71 2.15 3.54
C GLN A 246 -18.18 2.26 3.55
N ILE A 247 -17.64 3.47 3.79
CA ILE A 247 -16.20 3.69 3.89
C ILE A 247 -15.61 2.84 5.03
N ILE A 248 -16.24 2.82 6.19
CA ILE A 248 -15.80 2.00 7.34
C ILE A 248 -15.90 0.50 7.01
N ARG A 249 -16.99 0.06 6.39
CA ARG A 249 -17.20 -1.34 6.00
C ARG A 249 -16.11 -1.89 5.08
N VAL A 250 -15.54 -1.06 4.22
CA VAL A 250 -14.49 -1.45 3.26
C VAL A 250 -13.10 -1.08 3.78
N GLY A 251 -12.94 0.10 4.36
CA GLY A 251 -11.65 0.66 4.76
C GLY A 251 -11.07 0.02 5.99
N VAL A 252 -11.87 -0.18 7.06
CA VAL A 252 -11.38 -0.78 8.31
C VAL A 252 -10.85 -2.20 8.12
N PRO A 253 -11.57 -3.12 7.44
CA PRO A 253 -11.02 -4.45 7.17
C PRO A 253 -9.72 -4.41 6.34
N SER A 254 -9.63 -3.52 5.36
CA SER A 254 -8.42 -3.37 4.55
C SER A 254 -7.24 -2.83 5.37
N ALA A 255 -7.47 -1.86 6.24
CA ALA A 255 -6.47 -1.31 7.15
C ALA A 255 -5.97 -2.35 8.15
N LEU A 256 -6.88 -3.07 8.80
CA LEU A 256 -6.55 -4.14 9.75
C LEU A 256 -5.76 -5.26 9.08
N GLN A 257 -6.16 -5.68 7.87
CA GLN A 257 -5.43 -6.67 7.09
C GLN A 257 -3.97 -6.26 6.88
N MET A 258 -3.73 -5.02 6.43
CA MET A 258 -2.37 -4.54 6.15
C MET A 258 -1.54 -4.42 7.42
N ALA A 259 -2.10 -3.85 8.50
CA ALA A 259 -1.41 -3.69 9.78
C ALA A 259 -1.04 -5.04 10.40
N ILE A 260 -1.98 -5.99 10.47
CA ILE A 260 -1.74 -7.30 11.09
C ILE A 260 -0.78 -8.14 10.23
N THR A 261 -0.84 -8.04 8.89
CA THR A 261 0.10 -8.74 8.01
C THR A 261 1.53 -8.22 8.20
N ALA A 262 1.70 -6.90 8.32
CA ALA A 262 2.98 -6.28 8.61
C ALA A 262 3.54 -6.75 9.97
N PHE A 263 2.70 -6.78 11.00
CA PHE A 263 3.06 -7.30 12.32
C PHE A 263 3.47 -8.78 12.28
N SER A 264 2.76 -9.62 11.52
CA SER A 264 3.08 -11.04 11.36
C SER A 264 4.48 -11.28 10.77
N ASN A 265 4.99 -10.37 9.95
CA ASN A 265 6.34 -10.49 9.37
C ASN A 265 7.44 -10.35 10.43
N VAL A 266 7.18 -9.65 11.54
CA VAL A 266 8.13 -9.55 12.66
C VAL A 266 8.40 -10.92 13.28
N PHE A 267 7.39 -11.78 13.41
CA PHE A 267 7.59 -13.15 13.90
C PHE A 267 8.44 -13.98 12.95
N VAL A 268 8.25 -13.83 11.64
CA VAL A 268 9.08 -14.53 10.65
C VAL A 268 10.54 -14.11 10.80
N GLN A 269 10.79 -12.81 10.98
CA GLN A 269 12.15 -12.29 11.22
C GLN A 269 12.80 -12.94 12.44
N SER A 270 12.03 -13.17 13.51
CA SER A 270 12.54 -13.85 14.72
C SER A 270 13.06 -15.26 14.42
N TYR A 271 12.36 -16.04 13.58
CA TYR A 271 12.84 -17.36 13.14
C TYR A 271 14.10 -17.26 12.29
N ILE A 272 14.18 -16.29 11.37
CA ILE A 272 15.39 -16.09 10.55
C ILE A 272 16.61 -15.72 11.41
N ASN A 273 16.39 -14.92 12.46
CA ASN A 273 17.46 -14.49 13.36
C ASN A 273 18.16 -15.67 14.07
N SER A 274 17.46 -16.80 14.27
CA SER A 274 18.04 -17.98 14.90
C SER A 274 19.13 -18.69 14.05
N PHE A 275 19.21 -18.36 12.73
CA PHE A 275 20.22 -18.93 11.82
C PHE A 275 21.55 -18.14 11.79
N GLY A 276 21.65 -17.08 12.61
CA GLY A 276 22.88 -16.30 12.76
C GLY A 276 22.98 -15.10 11.82
N ALA A 277 24.03 -14.30 12.04
CA ALA A 277 24.20 -12.98 11.40
C ALA A 277 24.31 -13.03 9.87
N ASP A 278 24.97 -14.04 9.31
CA ASP A 278 25.14 -14.17 7.86
C ASP A 278 23.81 -14.48 7.15
N CYS A 279 22.98 -15.33 7.75
CA CYS A 279 21.63 -15.60 7.26
C CYS A 279 20.74 -14.35 7.37
N MET A 280 20.82 -13.59 8.47
CA MET A 280 20.12 -12.32 8.62
C MET A 280 20.52 -11.31 7.53
N GLY A 281 21.81 -11.22 7.22
CA GLY A 281 22.32 -10.39 6.12
C GLY A 281 21.76 -10.81 4.76
N GLY A 282 21.77 -12.11 4.47
CA GLY A 282 21.18 -12.68 3.26
C GLY A 282 19.67 -12.44 3.16
N TRP A 283 18.95 -12.60 4.26
CA TRP A 283 17.53 -12.28 4.36
C TRP A 283 17.23 -10.81 4.10
N THR A 284 18.07 -9.92 4.65
CA THR A 284 17.93 -8.46 4.43
C THR A 284 18.08 -8.12 2.95
N ALA A 285 19.08 -8.68 2.27
CA ALA A 285 19.28 -8.50 0.83
C ALA A 285 18.09 -9.07 0.04
N TYR A 286 17.63 -10.29 0.39
CA TYR A 286 16.46 -10.92 -0.19
C TYR A 286 15.22 -10.00 -0.07
N THR A 287 14.91 -9.49 1.12
CA THR A 287 13.71 -8.66 1.32
C THR A 287 13.73 -7.34 0.54
N LYS A 288 14.90 -6.74 0.31
CA LYS A 288 15.02 -5.56 -0.56
C LYS A 288 14.69 -5.88 -2.02
N ILE A 289 15.15 -7.02 -2.52
CA ILE A 289 14.87 -7.49 -3.88
C ILE A 289 13.41 -7.92 -4.00
N ASP A 290 12.87 -8.63 -2.99
CA ASP A 290 11.47 -9.04 -2.88
C ASP A 290 10.51 -7.85 -3.02
N GLN A 291 10.78 -6.75 -2.31
CA GLN A 291 9.99 -5.54 -2.42
C GLN A 291 9.90 -5.01 -3.86
N LEU A 292 11.02 -5.00 -4.60
CA LEU A 292 11.03 -4.57 -6.00
C LEU A 292 10.24 -5.51 -6.90
N MET A 293 10.32 -6.83 -6.66
CA MET A 293 9.54 -7.82 -7.41
C MET A 293 8.03 -7.71 -7.19
N LEU A 294 7.60 -7.27 -6.01
CA LEU A 294 6.19 -7.09 -5.68
C LEU A 294 5.55 -5.84 -6.30
N LEU A 295 6.33 -4.81 -6.68
CA LEU A 295 5.79 -3.53 -7.16
C LEU A 295 4.88 -3.64 -8.40
N PRO A 296 5.22 -4.41 -9.44
CA PRO A 296 4.33 -4.57 -10.60
C PRO A 296 2.99 -5.21 -10.24
N MET A 297 3.02 -6.25 -9.40
CA MET A 297 1.81 -6.93 -8.93
C MET A 297 0.90 -5.99 -8.12
N GLN A 298 1.46 -5.24 -7.18
CA GLN A 298 0.72 -4.28 -6.35
C GLN A 298 0.09 -3.17 -7.18
N SER A 299 0.82 -2.64 -8.16
CA SER A 299 0.34 -1.59 -9.06
C SER A 299 -0.82 -2.08 -9.93
N LEU A 300 -0.72 -3.30 -10.46
CA LEU A 300 -1.78 -3.93 -11.23
C LEU A 300 -2.99 -4.34 -10.38
N ALA A 301 -2.75 -4.81 -9.15
CA ALA A 301 -3.81 -5.10 -8.19
C ALA A 301 -4.62 -3.83 -7.86
N LEU A 302 -3.95 -2.70 -7.63
CA LEU A 302 -4.63 -1.43 -7.39
C LEU A 302 -5.41 -0.95 -8.62
N SER A 303 -4.85 -1.14 -9.83
CA SER A 303 -5.55 -0.89 -11.10
C SER A 303 -6.81 -1.75 -11.24
N ALA A 304 -6.71 -3.04 -10.90
CA ALA A 304 -7.84 -3.96 -10.91
C ALA A 304 -8.92 -3.56 -9.90
N THR A 305 -8.55 -3.09 -8.70
CA THR A 305 -9.51 -2.60 -7.69
C THR A 305 -10.36 -1.46 -8.25
N THR A 306 -9.73 -0.44 -8.84
CA THR A 306 -10.43 0.71 -9.43
C THR A 306 -11.26 0.30 -10.63
N PHE A 307 -10.71 -0.54 -11.53
CA PHE A 307 -11.41 -1.04 -12.69
C PHE A 307 -12.68 -1.82 -12.32
N VAL A 308 -12.58 -2.74 -11.37
CA VAL A 308 -13.72 -3.52 -10.86
C VAL A 308 -14.74 -2.59 -10.21
N GLY A 309 -14.31 -1.66 -9.34
CA GLY A 309 -15.19 -0.71 -8.68
C GLY A 309 -16.03 0.10 -9.67
N GLN A 310 -15.39 0.72 -10.67
CA GLN A 310 -16.10 1.50 -11.69
C GLN A 310 -17.08 0.64 -12.52
N ASN A 311 -16.65 -0.54 -12.98
CA ASN A 311 -17.52 -1.41 -13.80
C ASN A 311 -18.70 -2.00 -13.01
N LEU A 312 -18.50 -2.34 -11.73
CA LEU A 312 -19.60 -2.78 -10.87
C LEU A 312 -20.53 -1.63 -10.50
N GLY A 313 -19.99 -0.42 -10.30
CA GLY A 313 -20.80 0.78 -10.17
C GLY A 313 -21.82 0.90 -11.32
N ARG A 314 -21.38 0.65 -12.54
CA ARG A 314 -22.25 0.64 -13.74
C ARG A 314 -23.12 -0.62 -13.90
N GLY A 315 -22.97 -1.62 -13.04
CA GLY A 315 -23.68 -2.90 -13.14
C GLY A 315 -23.08 -3.88 -14.15
N ASN A 316 -21.89 -3.62 -14.70
CA ASN A 316 -21.27 -4.45 -15.72
C ASN A 316 -20.30 -5.49 -15.09
N GLU A 317 -20.87 -6.52 -14.45
CA GLU A 317 -20.09 -7.62 -13.87
C GLU A 317 -19.26 -8.41 -14.90
N PRO A 318 -19.78 -8.74 -16.11
CA PRO A 318 -18.99 -9.46 -17.11
C PRO A 318 -17.69 -8.72 -17.47
N ARG A 319 -17.77 -7.41 -17.67
CA ARG A 319 -16.60 -6.59 -17.97
C ARG A 319 -15.64 -6.50 -16.76
N ALA A 320 -16.16 -6.37 -15.56
CA ALA A 320 -15.35 -6.41 -14.33
C ALA A 320 -14.56 -7.71 -14.24
N ARG A 321 -15.20 -8.88 -14.45
CA ARG A 321 -14.53 -10.19 -14.44
C ARG A 321 -13.51 -10.35 -15.58
N GLN A 322 -13.80 -9.81 -16.77
CA GLN A 322 -12.83 -9.79 -17.88
C GLN A 322 -11.61 -8.95 -17.52
N GLY A 323 -11.80 -7.78 -16.86
CA GLY A 323 -10.73 -6.95 -16.36
C GLY A 323 -9.82 -7.68 -15.38
N VAL A 324 -10.37 -8.43 -14.44
CA VAL A 324 -9.62 -9.25 -13.48
C VAL A 324 -8.77 -10.30 -14.20
N ARG A 325 -9.31 -11.00 -15.20
CA ARG A 325 -8.53 -11.98 -15.98
C ARG A 325 -7.37 -11.33 -16.75
N ARG A 326 -7.62 -10.16 -17.36
CA ARG A 326 -6.57 -9.40 -18.06
C ARG A 326 -5.53 -8.86 -17.09
N ALA A 327 -5.94 -8.31 -15.95
CA ALA A 327 -5.02 -7.84 -14.90
C ALA A 327 -4.12 -8.98 -14.38
N LEU A 328 -4.69 -10.16 -14.16
CA LEU A 328 -3.93 -11.34 -13.74
C LEU A 328 -2.90 -11.75 -14.81
N ALA A 329 -3.29 -11.83 -16.08
CA ALA A 329 -2.39 -12.19 -17.16
C ALA A 329 -1.22 -11.20 -17.28
N ILE A 330 -1.49 -9.89 -17.18
CA ILE A 330 -0.46 -8.86 -17.22
C ILE A 330 0.44 -8.95 -15.98
N ALA A 331 -0.13 -9.17 -14.79
CA ALA A 331 0.63 -9.32 -13.55
C ALA A 331 1.57 -10.53 -13.61
N MET A 332 1.09 -11.67 -14.10
CA MET A 332 1.90 -12.87 -14.29
C MET A 332 3.04 -12.63 -15.30
N ALA A 333 2.74 -12.04 -16.44
CA ALA A 333 3.75 -11.73 -17.46
C ALA A 333 4.83 -10.76 -16.92
N ALA A 334 4.42 -9.69 -16.23
CA ALA A 334 5.34 -8.73 -15.63
C ALA A 334 6.19 -9.38 -14.52
N THR A 335 5.58 -10.23 -13.69
CA THR A 335 6.29 -10.95 -12.63
C THR A 335 7.32 -11.93 -13.19
N VAL A 336 6.96 -12.73 -14.21
CA VAL A 336 7.88 -13.65 -14.87
C VAL A 336 9.02 -12.89 -15.53
N LEU A 337 8.74 -11.74 -16.18
CA LEU A 337 9.76 -10.91 -16.81
C LEU A 337 10.80 -10.38 -15.80
N VAL A 338 10.36 -10.00 -14.59
CA VAL A 338 11.26 -9.53 -13.51
C VAL A 338 11.94 -10.73 -12.83
N MET A 339 11.26 -11.86 -12.68
CA MET A 339 11.77 -13.04 -12.00
C MET A 339 12.95 -13.68 -12.73
N ILE A 340 12.91 -13.73 -14.06
CA ILE A 340 13.99 -14.36 -14.87
C ILE A 340 15.38 -13.76 -14.56
N PRO A 341 15.60 -12.44 -14.65
CA PRO A 341 16.88 -11.85 -14.30
C PRO A 341 17.23 -11.99 -12.83
N VAL A 342 16.23 -11.95 -11.91
CA VAL A 342 16.48 -12.16 -10.48
C VAL A 342 17.02 -13.56 -10.20
N LEU A 343 16.46 -14.61 -10.83
CA LEU A 343 16.95 -15.97 -10.69
C LEU A 343 18.32 -16.18 -11.34
N ALA A 344 18.53 -15.59 -12.53
CA ALA A 344 19.78 -15.72 -13.28
C ALA A 344 20.95 -15.01 -12.56
N PHE A 345 20.71 -13.83 -11.99
CA PHE A 345 21.71 -12.98 -11.36
C PHE A 345 21.58 -12.90 -9.84
N ALA A 346 20.95 -13.90 -9.18
CA ALA A 346 20.70 -13.89 -7.75
C ALA A 346 21.95 -13.61 -6.89
N PRO A 347 23.14 -14.24 -7.13
CA PRO A 347 24.35 -13.92 -6.38
C PRO A 347 24.81 -12.47 -6.57
N GLN A 348 24.79 -11.97 -7.81
CA GLN A 348 25.24 -10.62 -8.14
C GLN A 348 24.30 -9.57 -7.51
N MET A 349 22.99 -9.79 -7.55
CA MET A 349 22.00 -8.92 -6.93
C MET A 349 22.15 -8.90 -5.40
N THR A 350 22.41 -10.04 -4.77
CA THR A 350 22.69 -10.11 -3.33
C THR A 350 24.03 -9.42 -3.00
N ALA A 351 25.07 -9.65 -3.82
CA ALA A 351 26.40 -9.06 -3.65
C ALA A 351 26.38 -7.52 -3.78
N PHE A 352 25.39 -6.94 -4.45
CA PHE A 352 25.19 -5.50 -4.48
C PHE A 352 24.91 -4.90 -3.09
N PHE A 353 24.20 -5.64 -2.23
CA PHE A 353 23.89 -5.21 -0.87
C PHE A 353 24.97 -5.60 0.15
N ASN A 354 25.57 -6.79 0.00
CA ASN A 354 26.63 -7.24 0.88
C ASN A 354 27.56 -8.21 0.13
N ARG A 355 28.87 -7.93 0.17
CA ARG A 355 29.89 -8.70 -0.57
C ARG A 355 30.44 -9.90 0.18
N LYS A 356 30.04 -10.14 1.43
CA LYS A 356 30.48 -11.29 2.20
C LYS A 356 29.97 -12.59 1.54
N PRO A 357 30.84 -13.57 1.21
CA PRO A 357 30.46 -14.76 0.45
C PRO A 357 29.30 -15.55 1.10
N GLU A 358 29.32 -15.70 2.43
CA GLU A 358 28.30 -16.41 3.19
C GLU A 358 26.92 -15.71 3.08
N VAL A 359 26.91 -14.39 3.19
CA VAL A 359 25.70 -13.56 3.03
C VAL A 359 25.14 -13.67 1.61
N VAL A 360 26.02 -13.64 0.61
CA VAL A 360 25.66 -13.81 -0.81
C VAL A 360 25.06 -15.19 -1.04
N ALA A 361 25.65 -16.23 -0.46
CA ALA A 361 25.15 -17.60 -0.59
C ALA A 361 23.74 -17.74 -0.01
N TYR A 362 23.48 -17.22 1.19
CA TYR A 362 22.15 -17.23 1.80
C TYR A 362 21.11 -16.42 0.99
N GLY A 363 21.44 -15.20 0.59
CA GLY A 363 20.52 -14.38 -0.17
C GLY A 363 20.18 -14.95 -1.55
N ALA A 364 21.16 -15.49 -2.26
CA ALA A 364 20.95 -16.16 -3.53
C ALA A 364 20.14 -17.45 -3.39
N LEU A 365 20.34 -18.22 -2.32
CA LEU A 365 19.54 -19.39 -1.98
C LEU A 365 18.07 -19.01 -1.76
N LEU A 366 17.81 -18.00 -0.94
CA LEU A 366 16.47 -17.50 -0.64
C LEU A 366 15.76 -17.03 -1.91
N LEU A 367 16.44 -16.24 -2.75
CA LEU A 367 15.88 -15.79 -4.03
C LEU A 367 15.50 -16.97 -4.92
N ARG A 368 16.38 -17.97 -5.06
CA ARG A 368 16.12 -19.13 -5.90
C ARG A 368 15.02 -20.04 -5.37
N CYS A 369 14.90 -20.17 -4.04
CA CYS A 369 13.88 -21.01 -3.42
C CYS A 369 12.50 -20.37 -3.43
N ILE A 370 12.40 -19.06 -3.17
CA ILE A 370 11.10 -18.40 -2.97
C ILE A 370 10.57 -17.79 -4.26
N SER A 371 11.43 -17.17 -5.10
CA SER A 371 10.98 -16.39 -6.27
C SER A 371 10.14 -17.17 -7.29
N PRO A 372 10.33 -18.46 -7.58
CA PRO A 372 9.48 -19.20 -8.52
C PRO A 372 8.00 -19.20 -8.13
N PHE A 373 7.70 -19.02 -6.84
CA PHE A 373 6.35 -19.03 -6.31
C PHE A 373 5.64 -17.66 -6.34
N TYR A 374 6.29 -16.59 -6.82
CA TYR A 374 5.62 -15.27 -6.96
C TYR A 374 4.42 -15.30 -7.91
N VAL A 375 4.36 -16.28 -8.80
CA VAL A 375 3.17 -16.52 -9.62
C VAL A 375 1.93 -16.74 -8.75
N LEU A 376 2.06 -17.43 -7.60
CA LEU A 376 0.98 -17.59 -6.61
C LEU A 376 0.60 -16.24 -5.98
N CYS A 377 1.57 -15.37 -5.73
CA CYS A 377 1.31 -14.01 -5.27
C CYS A 377 0.43 -13.22 -6.25
N CYS A 378 0.62 -13.38 -7.56
CA CYS A 378 -0.23 -12.72 -8.54
C CYS A 378 -1.69 -13.10 -8.37
N PHE A 379 -1.99 -14.39 -8.13
CA PHE A 379 -3.36 -14.86 -7.91
C PHE A 379 -3.98 -14.22 -6.67
N ASN A 380 -3.31 -14.30 -5.52
CA ASN A 380 -3.87 -13.75 -4.28
C ASN A 380 -4.01 -12.23 -4.35
N GLN A 381 -3.04 -11.50 -4.90
CA GLN A 381 -3.09 -10.04 -4.99
C GLN A 381 -4.19 -9.54 -5.93
N VAL A 382 -4.30 -10.12 -7.12
CA VAL A 382 -5.29 -9.66 -8.13
C VAL A 382 -6.72 -10.05 -7.75
N TYR A 383 -6.95 -11.28 -7.26
CA TYR A 383 -8.29 -11.67 -6.82
C TYR A 383 -8.73 -10.96 -5.54
N ALA A 384 -7.82 -10.76 -4.59
CA ALA A 384 -8.13 -9.95 -3.41
C ALA A 384 -8.45 -8.50 -3.79
N ALA A 385 -7.73 -7.92 -4.76
CA ALA A 385 -8.01 -6.59 -5.29
C ALA A 385 -9.39 -6.52 -5.95
N ALA A 386 -9.77 -7.55 -6.71
CA ALA A 386 -11.08 -7.66 -7.33
C ALA A 386 -12.21 -7.72 -6.28
N LEU A 387 -12.05 -8.55 -5.26
CA LEU A 387 -13.01 -8.65 -4.15
C LEU A 387 -13.13 -7.33 -3.36
N ARG A 388 -12.01 -6.64 -3.11
CA ARG A 388 -12.03 -5.30 -2.51
C ARG A 388 -12.78 -4.31 -3.39
N GLY A 389 -12.49 -4.28 -4.70
CA GLY A 389 -13.18 -3.44 -5.67
C GLY A 389 -14.68 -3.70 -5.75
N ALA A 390 -15.09 -4.95 -5.50
CA ALA A 390 -16.50 -5.32 -5.36
C ALA A 390 -17.13 -4.90 -4.01
N GLY A 391 -16.35 -4.34 -3.07
CA GLY A 391 -16.84 -3.94 -1.75
C GLY A 391 -16.72 -5.02 -0.66
N ASN A 392 -16.14 -6.19 -0.98
CA ASN A 392 -16.02 -7.31 -0.06
C ASN A 392 -14.64 -7.41 0.62
N SER A 393 -14.22 -6.33 1.27
CA SER A 393 -12.94 -6.27 1.98
C SER A 393 -12.89 -7.18 3.21
N LYS A 394 -14.03 -7.44 3.85
CA LYS A 394 -14.09 -8.33 5.03
C LYS A 394 -13.66 -9.76 4.69
N ALA A 395 -14.17 -10.32 3.60
CA ALA A 395 -13.78 -11.65 3.16
C ALA A 395 -12.30 -11.71 2.79
N THR A 396 -11.80 -10.70 2.06
CA THR A 396 -10.38 -10.58 1.71
C THR A 396 -9.49 -10.53 2.96
N MET A 397 -9.87 -9.72 3.95
CA MET A 397 -9.17 -9.64 5.23
C MET A 397 -9.10 -11.01 5.91
N ILE A 398 -10.25 -11.69 6.07
CA ILE A 398 -10.30 -12.99 6.75
C ILE A 398 -9.41 -14.02 6.02
N ILE A 399 -9.53 -14.14 4.70
CA ILE A 399 -8.74 -15.10 3.91
C ILE A 399 -7.24 -14.81 4.07
N MET A 400 -6.83 -13.56 3.94
CA MET A 400 -5.41 -13.20 4.04
C MET A 400 -4.86 -13.36 5.45
N LEU A 401 -5.62 -13.00 6.50
CA LEU A 401 -5.19 -13.20 7.88
C LEU A 401 -5.11 -14.70 8.23
N CYS A 402 -6.09 -15.50 7.82
CA CYS A 402 -6.02 -16.95 8.02
C CYS A 402 -4.82 -17.58 7.32
N SER A 403 -4.47 -17.11 6.12
CA SER A 403 -3.37 -17.68 5.32
C SER A 403 -1.99 -17.16 5.77
N PHE A 404 -1.83 -15.84 5.95
CA PHE A 404 -0.52 -15.23 6.19
C PHE A 404 -0.18 -15.04 7.66
N VAL A 405 -1.18 -15.01 8.53
CA VAL A 405 -0.96 -14.92 9.97
C VAL A 405 -1.14 -16.27 10.62
N LEU A 406 -2.35 -16.85 10.56
CA LEU A 406 -2.62 -18.10 11.28
C LEU A 406 -1.87 -19.29 10.66
N PHE A 407 -2.15 -19.64 9.40
CA PHE A 407 -1.55 -20.80 8.75
C PHE A 407 -0.02 -20.71 8.69
N ARG A 408 0.54 -19.57 8.28
CA ARG A 408 1.99 -19.41 8.19
C ARG A 408 2.68 -19.52 9.54
N GLN A 409 2.13 -18.96 10.62
CA GLN A 409 2.74 -19.09 11.94
C GLN A 409 2.65 -20.52 12.48
N VAL A 410 1.54 -21.22 12.28
CA VAL A 410 1.40 -22.63 12.61
C VAL A 410 2.40 -23.47 11.80
N TYR A 411 2.55 -23.21 10.51
CA TYR A 411 3.53 -23.88 9.67
C TYR A 411 4.97 -23.69 10.19
N LEU A 412 5.36 -22.43 10.47
CA LEU A 412 6.68 -22.10 11.00
C LEU A 412 6.95 -22.78 12.34
N PHE A 413 5.95 -22.76 13.23
CA PHE A 413 6.06 -23.42 14.53
C PHE A 413 6.26 -24.93 14.39
N ILE A 414 5.45 -25.60 13.58
CA ILE A 414 5.56 -27.06 13.36
C ILE A 414 6.91 -27.41 12.70
N MET A 415 7.29 -26.66 11.66
CA MET A 415 8.57 -26.91 10.97
C MET A 415 9.75 -26.75 11.91
N SER A 416 9.82 -25.65 12.67
CA SER A 416 10.98 -25.35 13.51
C SER A 416 11.09 -26.27 14.75
N HIS A 417 9.98 -26.82 15.28
CA HIS A 417 10.02 -27.59 16.53
C HIS A 417 9.94 -29.10 16.32
N TYR A 418 9.33 -29.57 15.23
CA TYR A 418 9.03 -31.01 15.06
C TYR A 418 9.62 -31.66 13.81
N ILE A 419 9.97 -30.87 12.76
CA ILE A 419 10.31 -31.47 11.46
C ILE A 419 11.77 -31.20 11.08
N SER A 420 12.19 -29.94 11.02
CA SER A 420 13.53 -29.57 10.56
C SER A 420 13.95 -28.20 11.11
N HIS A 421 15.24 -28.12 11.49
CA HIS A 421 15.90 -26.88 11.88
C HIS A 421 16.65 -26.23 10.69
N GLU A 422 16.40 -26.67 9.45
CA GLU A 422 17.02 -26.10 8.27
C GLU A 422 16.28 -24.87 7.75
N LEU A 423 17.02 -23.97 7.08
CA LEU A 423 16.48 -22.72 6.57
C LEU A 423 15.43 -22.93 5.47
N ILE A 424 15.68 -23.83 4.52
CA ILE A 424 14.82 -24.02 3.33
C ILE A 424 13.40 -24.45 3.72
N PRO A 425 13.16 -25.50 4.51
CA PRO A 425 11.82 -25.89 4.94
C PRO A 425 11.09 -24.74 5.65
N LEU A 426 11.82 -23.95 6.43
CA LEU A 426 11.23 -22.83 7.19
C LEU A 426 10.78 -21.70 6.26
N VAL A 427 11.61 -21.25 5.32
CA VAL A 427 11.25 -20.16 4.41
C VAL A 427 10.19 -20.56 3.39
N MET A 428 10.00 -21.87 3.14
CA MET A 428 8.88 -22.38 2.34
C MET A 428 7.51 -22.12 2.97
N GLY A 429 7.45 -21.64 4.20
CA GLY A 429 6.23 -21.08 4.81
C GLY A 429 5.62 -19.91 4.03
N TYR A 430 6.44 -19.14 3.28
CA TYR A 430 5.93 -18.09 2.39
C TYR A 430 5.18 -18.68 1.19
N PRO A 431 5.77 -19.54 0.34
CA PRO A 431 5.06 -20.19 -0.74
C PRO A 431 3.84 -21.00 -0.29
N ALA A 432 3.94 -21.72 0.84
CA ALA A 432 2.82 -22.45 1.41
C ALA A 432 1.64 -21.53 1.78
N GLY A 433 1.93 -20.41 2.44
CA GLY A 433 0.92 -19.38 2.75
C GLY A 433 0.31 -18.76 1.50
N TRP A 434 1.11 -18.50 0.47
CA TRP A 434 0.62 -17.99 -0.82
C TRP A 434 -0.26 -19.00 -1.54
N LEU A 435 0.07 -20.28 -1.49
CA LEU A 435 -0.75 -21.34 -2.09
C LEU A 435 -2.13 -21.43 -1.43
N VAL A 436 -2.16 -21.48 -0.09
CA VAL A 436 -3.41 -21.53 0.69
C VAL A 436 -4.25 -20.28 0.42
N CYS A 437 -3.64 -19.09 0.45
CA CYS A 437 -4.32 -17.83 0.17
C CYS A 437 -4.88 -17.78 -1.25
N SER A 438 -4.09 -18.20 -2.26
CA SER A 438 -4.51 -18.21 -3.66
C SER A 438 -5.67 -19.17 -3.90
N ALA A 439 -5.60 -20.38 -3.32
CA ALA A 439 -6.68 -21.37 -3.42
C ALA A 439 -7.96 -20.85 -2.77
N ALA A 440 -7.87 -20.36 -1.52
CA ALA A 440 -9.03 -19.83 -0.79
C ALA A 440 -9.66 -18.63 -1.48
N THR A 441 -8.83 -17.67 -1.94
CA THR A 441 -9.29 -16.47 -2.64
C THR A 441 -9.94 -16.82 -3.98
N LEU A 442 -9.35 -17.76 -4.74
CA LEU A 442 -9.90 -18.20 -6.03
C LEU A 442 -11.25 -18.93 -5.86
N ILE A 443 -11.36 -19.82 -4.87
CA ILE A 443 -12.60 -20.52 -4.55
C ILE A 443 -13.69 -19.52 -4.16
N TYR A 444 -13.35 -18.59 -3.29
CA TYR A 444 -14.29 -17.54 -2.84
C TYR A 444 -14.70 -16.64 -4.01
N TYR A 445 -13.75 -16.19 -4.85
CA TYR A 445 -14.00 -15.38 -6.03
C TYR A 445 -14.95 -16.06 -7.03
N ARG A 446 -14.79 -17.39 -7.26
CA ARG A 446 -15.66 -18.16 -8.17
C ARG A 446 -17.08 -18.32 -7.65
N ARG A 447 -17.25 -18.42 -6.31
CA ARG A 447 -18.55 -18.63 -5.67
C ARG A 447 -19.33 -17.35 -5.40
N THR A 448 -18.63 -16.19 -5.41
CA THR A 448 -19.27 -14.91 -5.09
C THR A 448 -19.76 -14.21 -6.35
N SER A 449 -21.04 -13.78 -6.35
CA SER A 449 -21.52 -12.78 -7.30
C SER A 449 -21.04 -11.41 -6.88
N PHE A 450 -20.43 -10.67 -7.78
CA PHE A 450 -19.95 -9.32 -7.49
C PHE A 450 -21.11 -8.33 -7.28
N LEU A 451 -22.24 -8.57 -7.97
CA LEU A 451 -23.43 -7.73 -7.82
C LEU A 451 -24.03 -7.82 -6.40
N SER A 452 -23.95 -9.00 -5.76
CA SER A 452 -24.44 -9.17 -4.38
C SER A 452 -23.64 -8.40 -3.33
N THR A 453 -22.41 -7.99 -3.64
CA THR A 453 -21.52 -7.24 -2.74
C THR A 453 -21.38 -5.77 -3.13
N ARG A 454 -22.04 -5.35 -4.21
CA ARG A 454 -22.06 -3.99 -4.74
C ARG A 454 -22.52 -3.00 -3.66
N LEU A 455 -21.86 -1.86 -3.55
CA LEU A 455 -22.18 -0.81 -2.56
C LEU A 455 -23.28 0.13 -3.05
N VAL A 456 -23.50 0.18 -4.35
CA VAL A 456 -24.51 1.05 -4.99
C VAL A 456 -25.80 0.26 -5.12
N ALA A 457 -26.88 0.67 -4.44
CA ALA A 457 -28.19 0.06 -4.60
C ALA A 457 -28.75 0.33 -6.02
N GLU A 458 -29.55 -0.60 -6.56
CA GLU A 458 -30.33 -0.35 -7.77
C GLU A 458 -31.44 0.67 -7.49
N ASP A 459 -31.72 1.56 -8.48
CA ASP A 459 -32.83 2.50 -8.37
C ASP A 459 -34.14 1.74 -8.22
N GLY A 460 -34.74 1.80 -7.04
CA GLY A 460 -36.01 1.13 -6.73
C GLY A 460 -36.00 0.19 -5.51
N SER A 461 -34.85 -0.16 -4.93
CA SER A 461 -34.83 -0.90 -3.67
C SER A 461 -35.01 0.02 -2.48
N LYS A 462 -36.02 -0.28 -1.63
CA LYS A 462 -36.46 0.50 -0.46
C LYS A 462 -35.45 0.59 0.71
N GLU A 463 -34.15 0.74 0.46
CA GLU A 463 -33.14 0.81 1.54
C GLU A 463 -32.57 2.20 1.81
N ASP A 464 -33.11 3.25 1.20
CA ASP A 464 -32.73 4.63 1.53
C ASP A 464 -33.50 5.20 2.75
N ILE A 465 -34.29 4.35 3.45
CA ILE A 465 -35.08 4.76 4.62
C ILE A 465 -34.83 3.73 5.76
N GLN A 466 -33.69 3.81 6.44
CA GLN A 466 -33.53 3.45 7.86
C GLN A 466 -32.22 4.03 8.42
#